data_d71125f56769ff2992b1a76f5d263d51
#
_entry.id   d71125f56769ff2992b1a76f5d263d51
#
_cell.length_a   1.000
_cell.length_b   1.000
_cell.length_c   1.000
_cell.angle_alpha   90.00
_cell.angle_beta   90.00
_cell.angle_gamma   90.00
#
_symmetry.space_group_name_H-M   'P 1'
#
loop_
_entity.id
_entity.type
_entity.pdbx_description
1 polymer ?
#
loop_
_entity_poly.entity_id
_entity_poly.type
_entity_poly.pdbx_seq_one_letter_code
_entity_poly.pdbx_strand_id
1 'polypeptide(L)'
;MQERTRAAHLGPERRRPLALDAALRIAVTRGLASVSMEAIAQALGVTRPVVYACFASREELIDALLEREERRLFDGVIAALPREPQFGDPKQWMTAGFQALLKVVAAHADSWRLVLAADHDRDAVERYGHARRRVAQQVRALMGPMMKKAGVRQIDKKLPVLVEIFMSLGDGAVRAMLDDAQQWTPDELGAYVGRIVLGGFMKA
;
A
#
# COMPACT_ATOMS: atom_id res chain seq x y z
N MET A 1 -19.18 -23.88 1.79
CA MET A 1 -19.70 -24.73 0.69
C MET A 1 -20.43 -23.92 -0.40
N GLN A 2 -21.05 -22.78 -0.09
CA GLN A 2 -21.79 -21.94 -1.07
C GLN A 2 -20.90 -21.15 -2.07
N GLU A 3 -19.68 -20.77 -1.73
CA GLU A 3 -18.78 -20.03 -2.65
C GLU A 3 -18.26 -20.89 -3.82
N ARG A 4 -18.01 -22.18 -3.58
CA ARG A 4 -17.53 -23.13 -4.60
C ARG A 4 -18.50 -23.33 -5.76
N THR A 5 -19.82 -23.36 -5.46
CA THR A 5 -20.85 -23.56 -6.48
C THR A 5 -21.07 -22.29 -7.33
N ARG A 6 -20.79 -21.12 -6.77
CA ARG A 6 -21.00 -19.84 -7.43
C ARG A 6 -19.96 -19.57 -8.53
N ALA A 7 -18.70 -19.96 -8.32
CA ALA A 7 -17.61 -19.73 -9.27
C ALA A 7 -17.75 -20.53 -10.57
N ALA A 8 -18.36 -21.72 -10.52
CA ALA A 8 -18.51 -22.61 -11.68
C ALA A 8 -19.40 -22.06 -12.81
N HIS A 9 -20.39 -21.21 -12.47
CA HIS A 9 -21.38 -20.68 -13.43
C HIS A 9 -21.09 -19.22 -13.87
N LEU A 10 -19.97 -18.62 -13.42
CA LEU A 10 -19.61 -17.25 -13.78
C LEU A 10 -18.78 -17.20 -15.08
N GLY A 11 -19.00 -16.15 -15.88
CA GLY A 11 -18.11 -15.85 -17.01
C GLY A 11 -16.69 -15.44 -16.54
N PRO A 12 -15.68 -15.41 -17.46
CA PRO A 12 -14.29 -15.10 -17.11
C PRO A 12 -14.14 -13.78 -16.34
N GLU A 13 -14.80 -12.71 -16.76
CA GLU A 13 -14.71 -11.40 -16.12
C GLU A 13 -15.15 -11.39 -14.66
N ARG A 14 -16.26 -12.07 -14.36
CA ARG A 14 -16.77 -12.18 -12.98
C ARG A 14 -15.97 -13.16 -12.13
N ARG A 15 -15.26 -14.09 -12.76
CA ARG A 15 -14.40 -15.06 -12.07
C ARG A 15 -13.03 -14.50 -11.79
N ARG A 16 -12.52 -13.58 -12.62
CA ARG A 16 -11.19 -12.98 -12.47
C ARG A 16 -10.94 -12.39 -11.05
N PRO A 17 -11.84 -11.61 -10.44
CA PRO A 17 -11.68 -11.15 -9.06
C PRO A 17 -11.58 -12.28 -8.03
N LEU A 18 -12.41 -13.32 -8.17
CA LEU A 18 -12.38 -14.48 -7.25
C LEU A 18 -11.09 -15.28 -7.35
N ALA A 19 -10.52 -15.38 -8.56
CA ALA A 19 -9.22 -16.01 -8.77
C ALA A 19 -8.09 -15.21 -8.14
N LEU A 20 -8.13 -13.88 -8.23
CA LEU A 20 -7.17 -13.00 -7.54
C LEU A 20 -7.31 -13.08 -6.01
N ASP A 21 -8.51 -13.21 -5.47
CA ASP A 21 -8.73 -13.41 -4.03
C ASP A 21 -8.17 -14.75 -3.55
N ALA A 22 -8.35 -15.81 -4.36
CA ALA A 22 -7.77 -17.12 -4.08
C ALA A 22 -6.23 -17.06 -4.16
N ALA A 23 -5.69 -16.34 -5.15
CA ALA A 23 -4.25 -16.15 -5.31
C ALA A 23 -3.64 -15.39 -4.13
N LEU A 24 -4.29 -14.32 -3.67
CA LEU A 24 -3.85 -13.59 -2.47
C LEU A 24 -3.79 -14.51 -1.25
N ARG A 25 -4.85 -15.25 -0.97
CA ARG A 25 -4.88 -16.20 0.15
C ARG A 25 -3.76 -17.23 0.08
N ILE A 26 -3.49 -17.80 -1.10
CA ILE A 26 -2.41 -18.76 -1.29
C ILE A 26 -1.04 -18.10 -1.11
N ALA A 27 -0.83 -16.92 -1.69
CA ALA A 27 0.42 -16.18 -1.57
C ALA A 27 0.76 -15.85 -0.13
N VAL A 28 -0.23 -15.39 0.66
CA VAL A 28 -0.07 -15.05 2.07
C VAL A 28 0.21 -16.27 2.93
N THR A 29 -0.48 -17.39 2.70
CA THR A 29 -0.38 -18.56 3.57
C THR A 29 0.76 -19.51 3.22
N ARG A 30 1.19 -19.54 1.94
CA ARG A 30 2.17 -20.53 1.42
C ARG A 30 3.29 -19.89 0.58
N GLY A 31 3.31 -18.57 0.47
CA GLY A 31 4.26 -17.84 -0.38
C GLY A 31 3.82 -17.74 -1.84
N LEU A 32 4.33 -16.71 -2.54
CA LEU A 32 4.00 -16.42 -3.94
C LEU A 32 4.36 -17.56 -4.89
N ALA A 33 5.41 -18.32 -4.59
CA ALA A 33 5.82 -19.50 -5.37
C ALA A 33 4.73 -20.60 -5.44
N SER A 34 3.87 -20.68 -4.42
CA SER A 34 2.78 -21.66 -4.33
C SER A 34 1.54 -21.26 -5.15
N VAL A 35 1.50 -20.05 -5.68
CA VAL A 35 0.42 -19.60 -6.57
C VAL A 35 0.60 -20.26 -7.94
N SER A 36 -0.35 -21.13 -8.33
CA SER A 36 -0.37 -21.82 -9.60
C SER A 36 -1.79 -21.92 -10.14
N MET A 37 -1.93 -22.11 -11.45
CA MET A 37 -3.25 -22.29 -12.09
C MET A 37 -4.01 -23.47 -11.50
N GLU A 38 -3.30 -24.53 -11.11
CA GLU A 38 -3.86 -25.71 -10.43
C GLU A 38 -4.41 -25.35 -9.04
N ALA A 39 -3.58 -24.68 -8.22
CA ALA A 39 -3.97 -24.28 -6.86
C ALA A 39 -5.19 -23.34 -6.87
N ILE A 40 -5.26 -22.44 -7.86
CA ILE A 40 -6.43 -21.56 -8.04
C ILE A 40 -7.66 -22.37 -8.45
N ALA A 41 -7.51 -23.28 -9.41
CA ALA A 41 -8.62 -24.15 -9.84
C ALA A 41 -9.20 -24.94 -8.67
N GLN A 42 -8.33 -25.56 -7.85
CA GLN A 42 -8.73 -26.27 -6.63
C GLN A 42 -9.43 -25.36 -5.62
N ALA A 43 -8.88 -24.16 -5.36
CA ALA A 43 -9.46 -23.20 -4.42
C ALA A 43 -10.85 -22.73 -4.83
N LEU A 44 -11.10 -22.58 -6.14
CA LEU A 44 -12.39 -22.16 -6.69
C LEU A 44 -13.36 -23.31 -6.95
N GLY A 45 -12.88 -24.58 -6.90
CA GLY A 45 -13.69 -25.75 -7.26
C GLY A 45 -14.05 -25.80 -8.75
N VAL A 46 -13.13 -25.33 -9.62
CA VAL A 46 -13.27 -25.33 -11.08
C VAL A 46 -12.13 -26.14 -11.73
N THR A 47 -12.19 -26.35 -13.04
CA THR A 47 -11.11 -27.00 -13.80
C THR A 47 -10.04 -25.99 -14.25
N ARG A 48 -8.81 -26.46 -14.50
CA ARG A 48 -7.70 -25.61 -14.98
C ARG A 48 -8.05 -24.79 -16.24
N PRO A 49 -8.69 -25.36 -17.28
CA PRO A 49 -9.10 -24.57 -18.46
C PRO A 49 -9.97 -23.35 -18.12
N VAL A 50 -10.77 -23.46 -17.06
CA VAL A 50 -11.63 -22.35 -16.59
C VAL A 50 -10.79 -21.22 -15.98
N VAL A 51 -9.68 -21.52 -15.34
CA VAL A 51 -8.74 -20.50 -14.84
C VAL A 51 -7.94 -19.90 -16.00
N TYR A 52 -7.50 -20.72 -16.96
CA TYR A 52 -6.83 -20.25 -18.18
C TYR A 52 -7.73 -19.35 -19.06
N ALA A 53 -9.04 -19.49 -18.98
CA ALA A 53 -9.96 -18.54 -19.62
C ALA A 53 -9.96 -17.15 -18.95
N CYS A 54 -9.44 -17.03 -17.71
CA CYS A 54 -9.32 -15.76 -16.98
C CYS A 54 -7.92 -15.13 -17.13
N PHE A 55 -6.87 -15.96 -17.20
CA PHE A 55 -5.47 -15.54 -17.27
C PHE A 55 -4.73 -16.49 -18.21
N ALA A 56 -4.03 -15.97 -19.20
CA ALA A 56 -3.32 -16.76 -20.19
C ALA A 56 -2.14 -17.53 -19.56
N SER A 57 -1.54 -17.01 -18.51
CA SER A 57 -0.42 -17.65 -17.82
C SER A 57 -0.43 -17.38 -16.30
N ARG A 58 0.47 -18.08 -15.58
CA ARG A 58 0.72 -17.83 -14.15
C ARG A 58 1.27 -16.43 -13.93
N GLU A 59 2.15 -16.00 -14.82
CA GLU A 59 2.78 -14.67 -14.78
C GLU A 59 1.71 -13.59 -14.88
N GLU A 60 0.81 -13.67 -15.87
CA GLU A 60 -0.31 -12.72 -16.01
C GLU A 60 -1.19 -12.69 -14.74
N LEU A 61 -1.44 -13.84 -14.14
CA LEU A 61 -2.22 -13.91 -12.89
C LEU A 61 -1.51 -13.22 -11.73
N ILE A 62 -0.18 -13.42 -11.60
CA ILE A 62 0.62 -12.78 -10.54
C ILE A 62 0.72 -11.27 -10.77
N ASP A 63 0.97 -10.83 -11.99
CA ASP A 63 1.01 -9.40 -12.33
C ASP A 63 -0.32 -8.72 -12.04
N ALA A 64 -1.43 -9.33 -12.44
CA ALA A 64 -2.76 -8.81 -12.12
C ALA A 64 -3.06 -8.78 -10.62
N LEU A 65 -2.54 -9.75 -9.85
CA LEU A 65 -2.66 -9.76 -8.39
C LEU A 65 -1.88 -8.59 -7.79
N LEU A 66 -0.60 -8.45 -8.13
CA LEU A 66 0.26 -7.38 -7.62
C LEU A 66 -0.30 -6.00 -7.98
N GLU A 67 -0.68 -5.79 -9.23
CA GLU A 67 -1.29 -4.54 -9.69
C GLU A 67 -2.57 -4.20 -8.91
N ARG A 68 -3.44 -5.18 -8.66
CA ARG A 68 -4.67 -4.99 -7.88
C ARG A 68 -4.36 -4.59 -6.44
N GLU A 69 -3.45 -5.31 -5.78
CA GLU A 69 -3.12 -5.04 -4.38
C GLU A 69 -2.38 -3.70 -4.24
N GLU A 70 -1.41 -3.41 -5.09
CA GLU A 70 -0.73 -2.10 -5.13
C GLU A 70 -1.74 -0.95 -5.26
N ARG A 71 -2.64 -1.02 -6.24
CA ARG A 71 -3.67 0.00 -6.44
C ARG A 71 -4.53 0.17 -5.19
N ARG A 72 -5.01 -0.93 -4.61
CA ARG A 72 -5.84 -0.92 -3.41
C ARG A 72 -5.15 -0.28 -2.21
N LEU A 73 -3.88 -0.63 -1.99
CA LEU A 73 -3.08 -0.13 -0.89
C LEU A 73 -2.82 1.38 -1.03
N PHE A 74 -2.36 1.82 -2.19
CA PHE A 74 -2.05 3.23 -2.40
C PHE A 74 -3.29 4.13 -2.49
N ASP A 75 -4.39 3.65 -3.05
CA ASP A 75 -5.66 4.38 -3.00
C ASP A 75 -6.18 4.51 -1.56
N GLY A 76 -5.98 3.48 -0.73
CA GLY A 76 -6.24 3.54 0.72
C GLY A 76 -5.38 4.59 1.43
N VAL A 77 -4.08 4.63 1.14
CA VAL A 77 -3.16 5.65 1.68
C VAL A 77 -3.59 7.06 1.25
N ILE A 78 -3.88 7.27 -0.03
CA ILE A 78 -4.33 8.58 -0.53
C ILE A 78 -5.66 9.00 0.12
N ALA A 79 -6.60 8.06 0.29
CA ALA A 79 -7.88 8.32 0.93
C ALA A 79 -7.74 8.69 2.42
N ALA A 80 -6.69 8.19 3.09
CA ALA A 80 -6.39 8.50 4.49
C ALA A 80 -5.70 9.86 4.68
N LEU A 81 -5.11 10.44 3.61
CA LEU A 81 -4.51 11.77 3.67
C LEU A 81 -5.60 12.85 3.70
N PRO A 82 -5.38 13.97 4.44
CA PRO A 82 -6.25 15.13 4.35
C PRO A 82 -6.40 15.63 2.92
N ARG A 83 -7.58 16.08 2.53
CA ARG A 83 -7.82 16.66 1.20
C ARG A 83 -7.32 18.09 1.09
N GLU A 84 -7.28 18.81 2.22
CA GLU A 84 -6.88 20.21 2.30
C GLU A 84 -5.82 20.40 3.38
N PRO A 85 -4.95 21.43 3.25
CA PRO A 85 -3.96 21.76 4.27
C PRO A 85 -4.63 22.08 5.60
N GLN A 86 -4.16 21.43 6.67
CA GLN A 86 -4.65 21.67 8.03
C GLN A 86 -3.74 22.72 8.69
N PHE A 87 -4.30 23.87 9.06
CA PHE A 87 -3.55 24.98 9.64
C PHE A 87 -3.57 25.01 11.18
N GLY A 88 -3.78 23.86 11.80
CA GLY A 88 -3.72 23.68 13.25
C GLY A 88 -2.31 23.45 13.77
N ASP A 89 -2.21 22.81 14.92
CA ASP A 89 -0.92 22.40 15.50
C ASP A 89 -0.20 21.39 14.58
N PRO A 90 0.98 21.71 14.04
CA PRO A 90 1.75 20.82 13.17
C PRO A 90 2.03 19.45 13.81
N LYS A 91 2.15 19.41 15.15
CA LYS A 91 2.40 18.18 15.91
C LYS A 91 1.21 17.24 15.85
N GLN A 92 0.01 17.77 16.03
CA GLN A 92 -1.21 16.98 15.95
C GLN A 92 -1.44 16.46 14.53
N TRP A 93 -1.21 17.31 13.54
CA TRP A 93 -1.39 16.95 12.14
C TRP A 93 -0.42 15.83 11.70
N MET A 94 0.86 15.96 12.03
CA MET A 94 1.87 14.93 11.70
C MET A 94 1.57 13.60 12.39
N THR A 95 1.26 13.64 13.69
CA THR A 95 0.88 12.45 14.46
C THR A 95 -0.34 11.77 13.85
N ALA A 96 -1.41 12.53 13.61
CA ALA A 96 -2.64 11.98 13.02
C ALA A 96 -2.43 11.41 11.62
N GLY A 97 -1.58 12.03 10.79
CA GLY A 97 -1.23 11.57 9.46
C GLY A 97 -0.53 10.21 9.48
N PHE A 98 0.49 10.04 10.33
CA PHE A 98 1.18 8.75 10.48
C PHE A 98 0.30 7.68 11.12
N GLN A 99 -0.53 8.03 12.09
CA GLN A 99 -1.51 7.10 12.67
C GLN A 99 -2.52 6.62 11.62
N ALA A 100 -3.04 7.52 10.79
CA ALA A 100 -3.96 7.16 9.71
C ALA A 100 -3.30 6.24 8.67
N LEU A 101 -2.07 6.56 8.23
CA LEU A 101 -1.28 5.70 7.35
C LEU A 101 -1.13 4.29 7.93
N LEU A 102 -0.67 4.19 9.18
CA LEU A 102 -0.36 2.91 9.80
C LEU A 102 -1.61 2.08 10.12
N LYS A 103 -2.78 2.71 10.34
CA LYS A 103 -4.07 2.02 10.41
C LYS A 103 -4.44 1.37 9.08
N VAL A 104 -4.21 2.07 7.96
CA VAL A 104 -4.42 1.49 6.62
C VAL A 104 -3.47 0.32 6.38
N VAL A 105 -2.19 0.45 6.79
CA VAL A 105 -1.20 -0.62 6.69
C VAL A 105 -1.61 -1.84 7.50
N ALA A 106 -1.98 -1.66 8.76
CA ALA A 106 -2.39 -2.76 9.64
C ALA A 106 -3.66 -3.47 9.15
N ALA A 107 -4.61 -2.73 8.60
CA ALA A 107 -5.84 -3.29 8.03
C ALA A 107 -5.60 -4.18 6.79
N HIS A 108 -4.45 -4.03 6.12
CA HIS A 108 -4.09 -4.75 4.89
C HIS A 108 -2.65 -5.28 4.94
N ALA A 109 -2.20 -5.73 6.12
CA ALA A 109 -0.80 -6.13 6.37
C ALA A 109 -0.31 -7.20 5.38
N ASP A 110 -1.14 -8.19 5.07
CA ASP A 110 -0.80 -9.27 4.15
C ASP A 110 -0.56 -8.78 2.71
N SER A 111 -1.42 -7.88 2.22
CA SER A 111 -1.24 -7.27 0.90
C SER A 111 0.03 -6.40 0.87
N TRP A 112 0.33 -5.67 1.95
CA TRP A 112 1.56 -4.90 2.06
C TRP A 112 2.81 -5.80 2.05
N ARG A 113 2.81 -6.91 2.82
CA ARG A 113 3.92 -7.88 2.81
C ARG A 113 4.12 -8.46 1.42
N LEU A 114 3.03 -8.82 0.72
CA LEU A 114 3.10 -9.35 -0.64
C LEU A 114 3.72 -8.35 -1.62
N VAL A 115 3.26 -7.11 -1.63
CA VAL A 115 3.75 -6.06 -2.53
C VAL A 115 5.22 -5.72 -2.23
N LEU A 116 5.59 -5.61 -0.95
CA LEU A 116 6.99 -5.33 -0.58
C LEU A 116 7.93 -6.50 -0.84
N ALA A 117 7.44 -7.74 -0.87
CA ALA A 117 8.25 -8.91 -1.22
C ALA A 117 8.50 -9.04 -2.74
N ALA A 118 7.76 -8.31 -3.56
CA ALA A 118 7.90 -8.30 -5.01
C ALA A 118 8.95 -7.29 -5.53
N ASP A 119 9.82 -6.75 -4.66
CA ASP A 119 10.84 -5.74 -4.95
C ASP A 119 11.94 -6.20 -5.93
N HIS A 120 11.98 -7.48 -6.27
CA HIS A 120 12.90 -8.06 -7.26
C HIS A 120 12.30 -8.07 -8.69
N ASP A 121 11.00 -7.79 -8.84
CA ASP A 121 10.33 -7.69 -10.13
C ASP A 121 10.41 -6.25 -10.64
N ARG A 122 11.01 -6.05 -11.83
CA ARG A 122 11.23 -4.73 -12.41
C ARG A 122 9.92 -3.95 -12.62
N ASP A 123 8.88 -4.63 -13.08
CA ASP A 123 7.58 -4.02 -13.36
C ASP A 123 6.87 -3.66 -12.04
N ALA A 124 6.99 -4.51 -11.01
CA ALA A 124 6.50 -4.21 -9.67
C ALA A 124 7.21 -3.00 -9.06
N VAL A 125 8.54 -2.90 -9.18
CA VAL A 125 9.33 -1.75 -8.71
C VAL A 125 8.89 -0.46 -9.42
N GLU A 126 8.65 -0.50 -10.73
CA GLU A 126 8.21 0.66 -11.50
C GLU A 126 6.78 1.09 -11.09
N ARG A 127 5.84 0.14 -10.96
CA ARG A 127 4.46 0.40 -10.49
C ARG A 127 4.46 1.00 -9.08
N TYR A 128 5.21 0.41 -8.14
CA TYR A 128 5.38 0.94 -6.79
C TYR A 128 5.91 2.37 -6.81
N GLY A 129 6.94 2.65 -7.63
CA GLY A 129 7.49 3.98 -7.82
C GLY A 129 6.47 4.99 -8.36
N HIS A 130 5.60 4.58 -9.29
CA HIS A 130 4.50 5.42 -9.76
C HIS A 130 3.48 5.72 -8.67
N ALA A 131 3.06 4.73 -7.92
CA ALA A 131 2.11 4.89 -6.83
C ALA A 131 2.69 5.76 -5.71
N ARG A 132 3.96 5.56 -5.34
CA ARG A 132 4.68 6.39 -4.37
C ARG A 132 4.75 7.86 -4.81
N ARG A 133 4.98 8.13 -6.10
CA ARG A 133 4.97 9.50 -6.64
C ARG A 133 3.60 10.18 -6.52
N ARG A 134 2.49 9.47 -6.71
CA ARG A 134 1.13 10.01 -6.49
C ARG A 134 0.94 10.44 -5.03
N VAL A 135 1.35 9.63 -4.06
CA VAL A 135 1.31 9.98 -2.63
C VAL A 135 2.20 11.20 -2.36
N ALA A 136 3.43 11.23 -2.88
CA ALA A 136 4.36 12.35 -2.72
C ALA A 136 3.79 13.68 -3.29
N GLN A 137 3.06 13.62 -4.42
CA GLN A 137 2.38 14.80 -4.97
C GLN A 137 1.29 15.32 -4.03
N GLN A 138 0.50 14.44 -3.43
CA GLN A 138 -0.53 14.84 -2.46
C GLN A 138 0.11 15.44 -1.20
N VAL A 139 1.16 14.80 -0.66
CA VAL A 139 1.92 15.32 0.49
C VAL A 139 2.50 16.70 0.17
N ARG A 140 3.07 16.87 -1.03
CA ARG A 140 3.59 18.17 -1.48
C ARG A 140 2.51 19.24 -1.54
N ALA A 141 1.32 18.91 -2.05
CA ALA A 141 0.20 19.83 -2.13
C ALA A 141 -0.29 20.27 -0.74
N LEU A 142 -0.18 19.41 0.27
CA LEU A 142 -0.53 19.73 1.66
C LEU A 142 0.56 20.54 2.35
N MET A 143 1.83 20.16 2.22
CA MET A 143 2.95 20.78 2.92
C MET A 143 3.29 22.18 2.39
N GLY A 144 3.20 22.40 1.08
CA GLY A 144 3.59 23.68 0.47
C GLY A 144 2.86 24.89 1.06
N PRO A 145 1.51 24.92 1.10
CA PRO A 145 0.75 26.00 1.73
C PRO A 145 1.05 26.18 3.23
N MET A 146 1.25 25.06 3.94
CA MET A 146 1.58 25.10 5.38
C MET A 146 2.94 25.77 5.63
N MET A 147 3.98 25.40 4.86
CA MET A 147 5.30 26.00 4.91
C MET A 147 5.25 27.50 4.55
N LYS A 148 4.46 27.88 3.55
CA LYS A 148 4.27 29.27 3.16
C LYS A 148 3.66 30.09 4.31
N LYS A 149 2.62 29.55 4.94
CA LYS A 149 1.97 30.19 6.10
C LYS A 149 2.89 30.30 7.31
N ALA A 150 3.76 29.32 7.52
CA ALA A 150 4.80 29.32 8.56
C ALA A 150 5.99 30.26 8.26
N GLY A 151 5.98 30.96 7.14
CA GLY A 151 7.04 31.91 6.77
C GLY A 151 8.38 31.25 6.37
N VAL A 152 8.36 29.97 5.99
CA VAL A 152 9.58 29.26 5.58
C VAL A 152 10.17 29.89 4.34
N ARG A 153 11.46 30.25 4.38
CA ARG A 153 12.18 30.85 3.26
C ARG A 153 12.69 29.76 2.30
N GLN A 154 12.82 30.10 1.02
CA GLN A 154 13.33 29.18 -0.03
C GLN A 154 12.49 27.89 -0.17
N ILE A 155 11.17 28.01 -0.15
CA ILE A 155 10.24 26.85 -0.20
C ILE A 155 10.51 25.97 -1.42
N ASP A 156 10.74 26.56 -2.60
CA ASP A 156 10.95 25.82 -3.85
C ASP A 156 12.17 24.89 -3.77
N LYS A 157 13.19 25.29 -2.99
CA LYS A 157 14.38 24.48 -2.74
C LYS A 157 14.19 23.46 -1.63
N LYS A 158 13.48 23.82 -0.56
CA LYS A 158 13.32 22.98 0.64
C LYS A 158 12.22 21.94 0.50
N LEU A 159 11.08 22.30 -0.07
CA LEU A 159 9.90 21.43 -0.14
C LEU A 159 10.15 20.08 -0.83
N PRO A 160 10.86 19.99 -1.97
CA PRO A 160 11.15 18.70 -2.58
C PRO A 160 11.92 17.75 -1.66
N VAL A 161 12.93 18.29 -0.96
CA VAL A 161 13.76 17.53 -0.02
C VAL A 161 12.94 17.05 1.18
N LEU A 162 12.10 17.94 1.72
CA LEU A 162 11.25 17.62 2.87
C LEU A 162 10.20 16.56 2.52
N VAL A 163 9.61 16.63 1.32
CA VAL A 163 8.68 15.59 0.84
C VAL A 163 9.38 14.25 0.73
N GLU A 164 10.60 14.21 0.17
CA GLU A 164 11.35 12.95 0.04
C GLU A 164 11.73 12.35 1.40
N ILE A 165 12.18 13.17 2.35
CA ILE A 165 12.44 12.72 3.73
C ILE A 165 11.15 12.18 4.37
N PHE A 166 10.02 12.88 4.20
CA PHE A 166 8.74 12.45 4.72
C PHE A 166 8.30 11.09 4.15
N MET A 167 8.44 10.92 2.83
CA MET A 167 8.14 9.66 2.16
C MET A 167 9.04 8.52 2.64
N SER A 168 10.34 8.77 2.81
CA SER A 168 11.29 7.76 3.32
C SER A 168 11.01 7.35 4.75
N LEU A 169 10.58 8.28 5.60
CA LEU A 169 10.13 7.98 6.97
C LEU A 169 8.83 7.17 6.95
N GLY A 170 7.91 7.48 6.02
CA GLY A 170 6.71 6.70 5.79
C GLY A 170 7.03 5.25 5.39
N ASP A 171 7.93 5.06 4.42
CA ASP A 171 8.37 3.74 3.98
C ASP A 171 9.01 2.94 5.16
N GLY A 172 9.82 3.61 5.99
CA GLY A 172 10.39 3.02 7.21
C GLY A 172 9.34 2.64 8.24
N ALA A 173 8.34 3.50 8.45
CA ALA A 173 7.24 3.24 9.39
C ALA A 173 6.36 2.07 8.93
N VAL A 174 6.11 1.94 7.61
CA VAL A 174 5.38 0.79 7.04
C VAL A 174 6.13 -0.51 7.33
N ARG A 175 7.45 -0.56 7.07
CA ARG A 175 8.26 -1.74 7.36
C ARG A 175 8.27 -2.09 8.85
N ALA A 176 8.42 -1.10 9.73
CA ALA A 176 8.39 -1.30 11.16
C ALA A 176 7.02 -1.81 11.66
N MET A 177 5.91 -1.35 11.05
CA MET A 177 4.57 -1.81 11.37
C MET A 177 4.34 -3.27 10.96
N LEU A 178 5.00 -3.72 9.90
CA LEU A 178 4.87 -5.09 9.38
C LEU A 178 5.86 -6.09 10.01
N ASP A 179 6.77 -5.60 10.84
CA ASP A 179 7.72 -6.43 11.58
C ASP A 179 7.05 -6.99 12.84
N ASP A 180 6.70 -8.27 12.79
CA ASP A 180 6.01 -8.96 13.89
C ASP A 180 6.82 -9.00 15.19
N ALA A 181 8.15 -8.81 15.15
CA ALA A 181 9.01 -8.78 16.31
C ALA A 181 8.84 -7.50 17.16
N GLN A 182 8.31 -6.42 16.58
CA GLN A 182 8.29 -5.11 17.23
C GLN A 182 6.99 -4.77 17.97
N GLN A 183 5.92 -5.50 17.75
CA GLN A 183 4.61 -5.39 18.44
C GLN A 183 4.05 -3.96 18.58
N TRP A 184 4.32 -3.08 17.61
CA TRP A 184 3.76 -1.73 17.60
C TRP A 184 2.26 -1.72 17.26
N THR A 185 1.50 -0.91 17.98
CA THR A 185 0.18 -0.50 17.49
C THR A 185 0.30 0.66 16.50
N PRO A 186 -0.65 0.82 15.54
CA PRO A 186 -0.66 1.96 14.62
C PRO A 186 -0.62 3.32 15.32
N ASP A 187 -1.31 3.43 16.46
CA ASP A 187 -1.40 4.68 17.22
C ASP A 187 -0.06 5.00 17.93
N GLU A 188 0.60 4.02 18.51
CA GLU A 188 1.90 4.19 19.17
C GLU A 188 3.01 4.54 18.17
N LEU A 189 3.15 3.74 17.11
CA LEU A 189 4.17 3.97 16.10
C LEU A 189 3.93 5.30 15.35
N GLY A 190 2.67 5.60 15.02
CA GLY A 190 2.31 6.86 14.36
C GLY A 190 2.63 8.08 15.21
N ALA A 191 2.37 8.00 16.52
CA ALA A 191 2.75 9.07 17.46
C ALA A 191 4.27 9.19 17.62
N TYR A 192 4.98 8.08 17.61
CA TYR A 192 6.44 8.06 17.71
C TYR A 192 7.10 8.71 16.46
N VAL A 193 6.72 8.25 15.27
CA VAL A 193 7.25 8.77 14.00
C VAL A 193 6.88 10.24 13.81
N GLY A 194 5.63 10.63 14.12
CA GLY A 194 5.18 12.02 14.06
C GLY A 194 6.01 12.97 14.92
N ARG A 195 6.45 12.54 16.11
CA ARG A 195 7.36 13.32 16.97
C ARG A 195 8.77 13.45 16.39
N ILE A 196 9.31 12.39 15.80
CA ILE A 196 10.65 12.42 15.15
C ILE A 196 10.65 13.41 14.01
N VAL A 197 9.64 13.33 13.15
CA VAL A 197 9.51 14.25 12.00
C VAL A 197 9.52 15.70 12.45
N LEU A 198 8.71 16.03 13.44
CA LEU A 198 8.66 17.41 13.97
C LEU A 198 9.95 17.88 14.59
N GLY A 199 10.63 17.04 15.35
CA GLY A 199 11.92 17.38 15.96
C GLY A 199 12.97 17.75 14.93
N GLY A 200 12.93 17.14 13.74
CA GLY A 200 13.79 17.48 12.61
C GLY A 200 13.34 18.73 11.84
N PHE A 201 12.03 18.92 11.65
CA PHE A 201 11.48 20.03 10.85
C PHE A 201 11.47 21.39 11.56
N MET A 202 11.32 21.41 12.89
CA MET A 202 11.27 22.66 13.68
C MET A 202 12.63 23.30 13.91
N LYS A 203 13.74 22.60 13.61
CA LYS A 203 15.11 23.07 13.80
C LYS A 203 15.86 23.37 12.49
N ALA A 204 15.23 23.11 11.34
CA ALA A 204 15.77 23.33 9.99
C ALA A 204 15.21 24.60 9.34
#